data_820940508bc38f70a43c8e6093e189bf
#
_entry.id   820940508bc38f70a43c8e6093e189bf
#
_cell.length_a   1.000
_cell.length_b   1.000
_cell.length_c   1.000
_cell.angle_alpha   90.00
_cell.angle_beta   90.00
_cell.angle_gamma   90.00
#
_symmetry.space_group_name_H-M   'P 1'
#
loop_
_entity.id
_entity.type
_entity.pdbx_description
1 polymer ?
#
loop_
_entity_poly.entity_id
_entity_poly.type
_entity_poly.pdbx_seq_one_letter_code
_entity_poly.pdbx_strand_id
1 'polypeptide(L)'
;MKAKGVDETTTQTLIEAGSVRGARVTAQGREWSVEIQTGAGEWLPLVAARGHVRVWKSLDTLVKWLKDLGIAQFTIDARALNRAQTAI
;
A
#
# COMPACT_ATOMS: atom_id res chain seq x y z
N MET A 1 -5.23 -16.31 -12.61
CA MET A 1 -5.66 -16.30 -11.21
C MET A 1 -5.45 -14.93 -10.62
N LYS A 2 -6.43 -14.41 -9.92
CA LYS A 2 -6.31 -13.10 -9.31
C LYS A 2 -5.36 -13.14 -8.13
N ALA A 3 -4.58 -12.08 -7.95
CA ALA A 3 -3.76 -11.93 -6.77
C ALA A 3 -4.68 -11.79 -5.54
N LYS A 4 -4.30 -12.43 -4.44
CA LYS A 4 -5.01 -12.26 -3.18
C LYS A 4 -4.68 -10.88 -2.64
N GLY A 5 -5.70 -10.07 -2.42
CA GLY A 5 -5.50 -8.71 -1.96
C GLY A 5 -6.80 -8.05 -1.57
N VAL A 6 -6.70 -6.78 -1.20
CA VAL A 6 -7.87 -5.98 -0.81
C VAL A 6 -7.93 -4.74 -1.68
N ASP A 7 -9.14 -4.36 -2.09
CA ASP A 7 -9.33 -3.12 -2.83
C ASP A 7 -9.55 -1.96 -1.86
N GLU A 8 -9.71 -0.75 -2.41
CA GLU A 8 -9.86 0.44 -1.57
C GLU A 8 -11.11 0.37 -0.71
N THR A 9 -12.23 -0.08 -1.27
CA THR A 9 -13.49 -0.16 -0.52
C THR A 9 -13.38 -1.13 0.64
N THR A 10 -12.81 -2.31 0.40
CA THR A 10 -12.61 -3.30 1.46
C THR A 10 -11.66 -2.77 2.52
N THR A 11 -10.58 -2.10 2.10
CA THR A 11 -9.62 -1.52 3.04
C THR A 11 -10.31 -0.49 3.93
N GLN A 12 -11.13 0.37 3.35
CA GLN A 12 -11.85 1.38 4.13
C GLN A 12 -12.77 0.73 5.14
N THR A 13 -13.48 -0.32 4.75
CA THR A 13 -14.35 -1.06 5.65
C THR A 13 -13.55 -1.66 6.81
N LEU A 14 -12.40 -2.23 6.53
CA LEU A 14 -11.54 -2.80 7.56
C LEU A 14 -11.03 -1.74 8.54
N ILE A 15 -10.67 -0.56 8.01
CA ILE A 15 -10.22 0.55 8.86
C ILE A 15 -11.34 0.98 9.79
N GLU A 16 -12.55 1.14 9.27
CA GLU A 16 -13.70 1.57 10.07
C GLU A 16 -14.05 0.55 11.14
N ALA A 17 -13.79 -0.72 10.85
CA ALA A 17 -14.03 -1.79 11.83
C ALA A 17 -12.89 -1.97 12.82
N GLY A 18 -11.82 -1.19 12.71
CA GLY A 18 -10.65 -1.33 13.58
C GLY A 18 -9.84 -2.58 13.30
N SER A 19 -9.94 -3.13 12.09
CA SER A 19 -9.31 -4.39 11.73
C SER A 19 -8.03 -4.23 10.93
N VAL A 20 -7.46 -3.02 10.88
CA VAL A 20 -6.17 -2.78 10.21
C VAL A 20 -5.13 -2.51 11.27
N ARG A 21 -4.09 -3.35 11.31
CA ARG A 21 -3.02 -3.23 12.29
C ARG A 21 -1.87 -2.38 11.78
N GLY A 22 -1.71 -2.25 10.48
CA GLY A 22 -0.62 -1.47 9.93
C GLY A 22 -0.67 -1.40 8.43
N ALA A 23 0.24 -0.63 7.89
CA ALA A 23 0.42 -0.50 6.45
C ALA A 23 1.91 -0.42 6.14
N ARG A 24 2.29 -0.88 4.97
CA ARG A 24 3.67 -0.86 4.51
C ARG A 24 3.70 -0.44 3.05
N VAL A 25 4.48 0.61 2.77
CA VAL A 25 4.71 1.08 1.41
C VAL A 25 5.97 0.41 0.91
N THR A 26 5.92 -0.18 -0.28
CA THR A 26 7.05 -0.89 -0.85
C THR A 26 7.38 -0.31 -2.21
N ALA A 27 8.66 0.00 -2.41
CA ALA A 27 9.15 0.49 -3.69
C ALA A 27 9.37 -0.68 -4.64
N GLN A 28 9.05 -0.46 -5.92
CA GLN A 28 9.36 -1.41 -6.98
C GLN A 28 9.81 -0.62 -8.20
N GLY A 29 11.13 -0.51 -8.36
CA GLY A 29 11.69 0.31 -9.42
C GLY A 29 11.35 1.78 -9.20
N ARG A 30 10.51 2.34 -10.04
CA ARG A 30 10.09 3.75 -9.94
C ARG A 30 8.69 3.91 -9.39
N GLU A 31 8.08 2.82 -8.96
CA GLU A 31 6.69 2.84 -8.51
C GLU A 31 6.61 2.35 -7.08
N TRP A 32 5.47 2.66 -6.47
CA TRP A 32 5.22 2.31 -5.08
C TRP A 32 3.93 1.52 -4.98
N SER A 33 3.90 0.56 -4.06
CA SER A 33 2.70 -0.20 -3.76
C SER A 33 2.49 -0.23 -2.26
N VAL A 34 1.30 -0.67 -1.84
CA VAL A 34 0.93 -0.70 -0.42
C VAL A 34 0.45 -2.08 -0.04
N GLU A 35 0.88 -2.53 1.13
CA GLU A 35 0.31 -3.70 1.77
C GLU A 35 -0.35 -3.29 3.07
N ILE A 36 -1.49 -3.90 3.36
CA ILE A 36 -2.26 -3.64 4.57
C ILE A 36 -2.16 -4.87 5.47
N GLN A 37 -1.90 -4.65 6.75
CA GLN A 37 -1.88 -5.75 7.70
C GLN A 37 -3.24 -5.84 8.39
N THR A 38 -3.85 -7.01 8.29
CA THR A 38 -5.15 -7.25 8.90
C THR A 38 -5.02 -7.51 10.39
N GLY A 39 -6.15 -7.55 11.08
CA GLY A 39 -6.18 -7.87 12.51
C GLY A 39 -5.62 -9.24 12.83
N ALA A 40 -5.65 -10.16 11.87
CA ALA A 40 -5.06 -11.50 12.03
C ALA A 40 -3.56 -11.50 11.79
N GLY A 41 -2.97 -10.35 11.41
CA GLY A 41 -1.54 -10.25 11.16
C GLY A 41 -1.13 -10.55 9.72
N GLU A 42 -2.07 -10.81 8.85
CA GLU A 42 -1.79 -11.12 7.46
C GLU A 42 -1.55 -9.85 6.66
N TRP A 43 -0.51 -9.86 5.81
CA TRP A 43 -0.22 -8.74 4.92
C TRP A 43 -0.86 -8.99 3.57
N LEU A 44 -1.72 -8.08 3.13
CA LEU A 44 -2.42 -8.21 1.86
C LEU A 44 -2.11 -6.99 0.98
N PRO A 45 -1.76 -7.21 -0.30
CA PRO A 45 -1.51 -6.09 -1.19
C PRO A 45 -2.81 -5.35 -1.51
N LEU A 46 -2.70 -4.04 -1.68
CA LEU A 46 -3.80 -3.25 -2.17
C LEU A 46 -3.92 -3.47 -3.67
N VAL A 47 -5.11 -3.83 -4.12
CA VAL A 47 -5.36 -4.13 -5.53
C VAL A 47 -6.37 -3.16 -6.11
N ALA A 48 -6.27 -2.94 -7.41
CA ALA A 48 -7.25 -2.18 -8.16
C ALA A 48 -8.50 -3.03 -8.38
N ALA A 49 -9.56 -2.39 -8.89
CA ALA A 49 -10.84 -3.05 -9.06
C ALA A 49 -10.77 -4.32 -9.90
N ARG A 50 -9.78 -4.42 -10.79
CA ARG A 50 -9.62 -5.59 -11.64
C ARG A 50 -8.72 -6.67 -11.03
N GLY A 51 -8.24 -6.47 -9.81
CA GLY A 51 -7.50 -7.48 -9.09
C GLY A 51 -5.99 -7.45 -9.25
N HIS A 52 -5.44 -6.53 -10.04
CA HIS A 52 -3.98 -6.39 -10.10
C HIS A 52 -3.52 -5.41 -9.02
N VAL A 53 -2.26 -5.56 -8.61
CA VAL A 53 -1.70 -4.71 -7.56
C VAL A 53 -1.70 -3.25 -8.03
N ARG A 54 -2.24 -2.37 -7.17
CA ARG A 54 -2.26 -0.94 -7.48
C ARG A 54 -0.90 -0.33 -7.22
N VAL A 55 -0.45 0.53 -8.14
CA VAL A 55 0.84 1.20 -8.01
C VAL A 55 0.66 2.70 -8.13
N TRP A 56 1.58 3.43 -7.52
CA TRP A 56 1.65 4.89 -7.57
C TRP A 56 3.02 5.28 -8.10
N LYS A 57 3.05 6.29 -8.94
CA LYS A 57 4.31 6.81 -9.47
C LYS A 57 4.93 7.85 -8.57
N SER A 58 4.15 8.43 -7.67
CA SER A 58 4.59 9.47 -6.76
C SER A 58 4.35 9.04 -5.31
N LEU A 59 5.41 9.07 -4.51
CA LEU A 59 5.28 8.77 -3.10
C LEU A 59 4.40 9.80 -2.39
N ASP A 60 4.51 11.06 -2.77
CA ASP A 60 3.70 12.11 -2.17
C ASP A 60 2.21 11.85 -2.36
N THR A 61 1.82 11.45 -3.56
CA THR A 61 0.43 11.13 -3.85
C THR A 61 -0.04 9.94 -3.03
N LEU A 62 0.80 8.92 -2.90
CA LEU A 62 0.48 7.75 -2.10
C LEU A 62 0.29 8.10 -0.63
N VAL A 63 1.19 8.90 -0.07
CA VAL A 63 1.11 9.29 1.34
C VAL A 63 -0.18 10.06 1.60
N LYS A 64 -0.53 10.98 0.71
CA LYS A 64 -1.76 11.74 0.84
C LYS A 64 -2.97 10.82 0.79
N TRP A 65 -2.95 9.84 -0.10
CA TRP A 65 -4.04 8.88 -0.23
C TRP A 65 -4.20 8.07 1.06
N LEU A 66 -3.08 7.62 1.66
CA LEU A 66 -3.13 6.89 2.92
C LEU A 66 -3.71 7.73 4.04
N LYS A 67 -3.30 9.00 4.14
CA LYS A 67 -3.84 9.89 5.16
C LYS A 67 -5.35 10.10 4.98
N ASP A 68 -5.77 10.31 3.75
CA ASP A 68 -7.20 10.53 3.48
C ASP A 68 -8.02 9.30 3.83
N LEU A 69 -7.43 8.13 3.70
CA LEU A 69 -8.09 6.87 4.05
C LEU A 69 -8.16 6.64 5.56
N GLY A 70 -7.35 7.36 6.32
CA GLY A 70 -7.32 7.23 7.78
C GLY A 70 -6.08 6.53 8.32
N ILE A 71 -5.09 6.28 7.49
CA ILE A 71 -3.84 5.63 7.90
C ILE A 71 -2.76 6.69 8.00
N ALA A 72 -2.41 7.06 9.25
CA ALA A 72 -1.43 8.12 9.49
C ALA A 72 -0.05 7.58 9.81
N GLN A 73 0.07 6.30 10.12
CA GLN A 73 1.36 5.68 10.43
C GLN A 73 1.58 4.45 9.56
N PHE A 74 2.71 4.41 8.91
CA PHE A 74 3.07 3.30 8.04
C PHE A 74 4.59 3.27 7.88
N THR A 75 5.10 2.12 7.45
CA THR A 75 6.54 2.00 7.16
C THR A 75 6.74 2.07 5.65
N ILE A 76 7.95 2.41 5.27
CA ILE A 76 8.34 2.47 3.87
C ILE A 76 9.54 1.53 3.68
N ASP A 77 9.41 0.59 2.77
CA ASP A 77 10.50 -0.30 2.38
C ASP A 77 10.97 0.13 1.01
N ALA A 78 12.12 0.78 0.97
CA ALA A 78 12.67 1.33 -0.26
C ALA A 78 13.81 0.49 -0.84
N ARG A 79 13.98 -0.75 -0.36
CA ARG A 79 15.12 -1.57 -0.81
C ARG A 79 15.10 -1.82 -2.31
N ALA A 80 13.93 -1.92 -2.90
CA ALA A 80 13.79 -2.18 -4.33
C ALA A 80 13.66 -0.90 -5.16
N LEU A 81 13.90 0.27 -4.57
CA LEU A 81 13.87 1.53 -5.30
C LEU A 81 15.00 1.55 -6.32
N ASN A 82 14.69 2.00 -7.52
CA ASN A 82 15.69 2.07 -8.59
C ASN A 82 16.77 3.06 -8.20
N ARG A 83 18.01 2.58 -8.03
CA ARG A 83 19.13 3.41 -7.57
C ARG A 83 19.50 4.50 -8.56
N ALA A 84 19.21 4.29 -9.83
CA ALA A 84 19.48 5.31 -10.84
C ALA A 84 18.67 6.58 -10.58
N GLN A 85 17.58 6.47 -9.84
CA GLN A 85 16.76 7.62 -9.49
C GLN A 85 17.36 8.43 -8.35
N THR A 86 18.17 7.81 -7.52
CA THR A 86 18.70 8.43 -6.32
C THR A 86 20.19 8.74 -6.43
N ALA A 87 20.82 8.34 -7.51
CA ALA A 87 22.24 8.62 -7.71
C ALA A 87 22.46 10.12 -7.84
N ILE A 88 23.51 10.58 -7.22
CA ILE A 88 23.82 12.01 -7.21
C ILE A 88 25.16 12.24 -7.86
#